data_e8ba7af7a06981a0fcdd24358b842c2c
#
_entry.id   e8ba7af7a06981a0fcdd24358b842c2c
#
_cell.length_a   1.000
_cell.length_b   1.000
_cell.length_c   1.000
_cell.angle_alpha   90.00
_cell.angle_beta   90.00
_cell.angle_gamma   90.00
#
_symmetry.space_group_name_H-M   'P 1'
#
loop_
_entity.id
_entity.type
_entity.pdbx_description
1 polymer ?
#
loop_
_entity_poly.entity_id
_entity_poly.type
_entity_poly.pdbx_seq_one_letter_code
_entity_poly.pdbx_strand_id
1 'polypeptide(L)' 'MRRSRLEMYVDILNVLALRGSAKLTHIMYNANVNCSVLREYLQFLIGQGLVEKRALGKRRVAYVISNKGLTVLK' A
#
# COMPACT_ATOMS: atom_id res chain seq x y z
N MET A 1 -9.41 3.13 -18.91
CA MET A 1 -8.60 1.94 -19.12
C MET A 1 -8.32 1.27 -17.79
N ARG A 2 -8.56 -0.03 -17.70
CA ARG A 2 -8.33 -0.78 -16.47
C ARG A 2 -6.86 -1.15 -16.33
N ARG A 3 -6.30 -0.84 -15.17
CA ARG A 3 -4.96 -1.32 -14.84
C ARG A 3 -5.05 -2.74 -14.32
N SER A 4 -4.02 -3.53 -14.57
CA SER A 4 -3.98 -4.90 -14.05
C SER A 4 -3.81 -4.86 -12.53
N ARG A 5 -4.16 -5.97 -11.87
CA ARG A 5 -3.98 -6.11 -10.43
C ARG A 5 -2.51 -5.90 -10.05
N LEU A 6 -1.61 -6.46 -10.84
CA LEU A 6 -0.18 -6.32 -10.60
C LEU A 6 0.27 -4.84 -10.67
N GLU A 7 -0.22 -4.10 -11.65
CA GLU A 7 0.07 -2.67 -11.77
C GLU A 7 -0.41 -1.90 -10.54
N MET A 8 -1.60 -2.25 -10.02
CA MET A 8 -2.14 -1.63 -8.82
C MET A 8 -1.26 -1.91 -7.60
N TYR A 9 -0.79 -3.14 -7.45
CA TYR A 9 0.11 -3.50 -6.36
C TYR A 9 1.40 -2.70 -6.44
N VAL A 10 1.97 -2.59 -7.63
CA VAL A 10 3.22 -1.83 -7.85
C VAL A 10 3.00 -0.35 -7.52
N ASP A 11 1.87 0.22 -7.95
CA ASP A 11 1.56 1.62 -7.66
C ASP A 11 1.47 1.87 -6.14
N ILE A 12 0.82 0.97 -5.41
CA ILE A 12 0.71 1.08 -3.96
C ILE A 12 2.09 1.01 -3.32
N LEU A 13 2.90 0.05 -3.72
CA LEU A 13 4.25 -0.11 -3.19
C LEU A 13 5.11 1.12 -3.48
N ASN A 14 4.99 1.69 -4.68
CA ASN A 14 5.72 2.91 -5.04
C ASN A 14 5.33 4.10 -4.17
N VAL A 15 4.05 4.28 -3.90
CA VAL A 15 3.58 5.35 -3.01
C VAL A 15 4.19 5.21 -1.62
N LEU A 16 4.19 3.99 -1.09
CA LEU A 16 4.74 3.72 0.23
C LEU A 16 6.26 3.89 0.26
N ALA A 17 6.94 3.49 -0.80
CA ALA A 17 8.40 3.63 -0.88
C ALA A 17 8.82 5.09 -0.90
N LEU A 18 8.07 5.93 -1.62
CA LEU A 18 8.37 7.36 -1.72
C LEU A 18 8.11 8.10 -0.40
N ARG A 19 7.07 7.71 0.33
CA ARG A 19 6.70 8.40 1.56
C ARG A 19 7.28 7.78 2.82
N GLY A 20 7.72 6.52 2.74
CA GLY A 20 8.14 5.77 3.92
C GLY A 20 6.95 5.19 4.68
N SER A 21 5.94 5.98 4.94
CA SER A 21 4.67 5.53 5.51
C SER A 21 3.55 6.39 4.96
N ALA A 22 2.35 5.86 4.88
CA ALA A 22 1.20 6.59 4.36
C ALA A 22 -0.09 6.08 4.98
N LYS A 23 -1.04 6.99 5.14
CA LYS A 23 -2.40 6.66 5.55
C LYS A 23 -3.19 6.16 4.34
N LEU A 24 -4.28 5.45 4.62
CA LEU A 24 -5.15 4.90 3.59
C LEU A 24 -5.59 5.97 2.56
N THR A 25 -5.98 7.15 3.04
CA THR A 25 -6.43 8.23 2.18
C THR A 25 -5.35 8.72 1.23
N HIS A 26 -4.10 8.80 1.69
CA HIS A 26 -2.99 9.20 0.84
C HIS A 26 -2.73 8.19 -0.27
N ILE A 27 -2.82 6.90 0.07
CA ILE A 27 -2.65 5.84 -0.93
C ILE A 27 -3.78 5.89 -1.95
N MET A 28 -5.01 6.10 -1.49
CA MET A 28 -6.17 6.23 -2.38
C MET A 28 -5.96 7.32 -3.43
N TYR A 29 -5.53 8.50 -2.98
CA TYR A 29 -5.31 9.63 -3.89
C TYR A 29 -4.17 9.36 -4.87
N ASN A 30 -3.06 8.85 -4.38
CA ASN A 30 -1.87 8.69 -5.20
C ASN A 30 -1.97 7.52 -6.16
N ALA A 31 -2.63 6.43 -5.74
CA ALA A 31 -2.83 5.27 -6.60
C ALA A 31 -4.13 5.33 -7.40
N ASN A 32 -4.97 6.32 -7.12
CA ASN A 32 -6.26 6.49 -7.80
C ASN A 32 -7.14 5.24 -7.73
N VAL A 33 -7.34 4.72 -6.52
CA VAL A 33 -8.09 3.49 -6.26
C VAL A 33 -9.17 3.78 -5.24
N ASN A 34 -10.36 3.16 -5.36
CA ASN A 34 -11.39 3.34 -4.35
C ASN A 34 -11.03 2.57 -3.07
N CYS A 35 -11.67 2.96 -1.97
CA CYS A 35 -11.35 2.45 -0.63
C CYS A 35 -11.51 0.94 -0.49
N SER A 36 -12.60 0.40 -1.03
CA SER A 36 -12.88 -1.05 -0.92
C SER A 36 -11.83 -1.89 -1.61
N VAL A 37 -11.48 -1.50 -2.82
CA VAL A 37 -10.47 -2.20 -3.63
C VAL A 37 -9.10 -2.07 -2.97
N LEU A 38 -8.78 -0.86 -2.50
CA LEU A 38 -7.50 -0.62 -1.85
C LEU A 38 -7.32 -1.48 -0.60
N ARG A 39 -8.37 -1.63 0.21
CA ARG A 39 -8.30 -2.47 1.41
C ARG A 39 -8.00 -3.93 1.07
N GLU A 40 -8.63 -4.44 0.02
CA GLU A 40 -8.35 -5.80 -0.44
C GLU A 40 -6.90 -5.97 -0.88
N TYR A 41 -6.40 -5.01 -1.65
CA TYR A 41 -5.03 -5.05 -2.14
C TYR A 41 -4.03 -4.94 -0.99
N LEU A 42 -4.30 -4.07 -0.02
CA LEU A 42 -3.42 -3.93 1.15
C LEU A 42 -3.40 -5.21 1.99
N GLN A 43 -4.55 -5.85 2.19
CA GLN A 43 -4.60 -7.13 2.91
C GLN A 43 -3.77 -8.19 2.21
N PHE A 44 -3.85 -8.25 0.89
CA PHE A 44 -3.04 -9.18 0.12
C PHE A 44 -1.55 -8.88 0.31
N LEU A 45 -1.16 -7.61 0.16
CA LEU A 45 0.25 -7.21 0.29
C LEU A 45 0.79 -7.47 1.70
N ILE A 46 -0.02 -7.24 2.72
CA ILE A 46 0.35 -7.53 4.10
C ILE A 46 0.53 -9.04 4.28
N GLY A 47 -0.37 -9.84 3.74
CA GLY A 47 -0.28 -11.30 3.81
C GLY A 47 0.96 -11.84 3.12
N GLN A 48 1.45 -11.16 2.08
CA GLN A 48 2.67 -11.54 1.38
C GLN A 48 3.94 -10.98 2.04
N GLY A 49 3.79 -10.20 3.11
CA GLY A 49 4.94 -9.62 3.80
C GLY A 49 5.56 -8.43 3.06
N LEU A 50 4.85 -7.85 2.11
CA LEU A 50 5.34 -6.71 1.32
C LEU A 50 5.02 -5.37 1.96
N VAL A 51 3.96 -5.32 2.74
CA VAL A 51 3.49 -4.12 3.43
C VAL A 51 3.22 -4.46 4.89
N GLU A 52 3.50 -3.51 5.78
CA GLU A 52 3.20 -3.65 7.19
C GLU A 52 2.19 -2.59 7.62
N LYS A 53 1.30 -2.97 8.51
CA LYS A 53 0.30 -2.07 9.09
C LYS A 53 0.77 -1.69 10.49
N ARG A 54 0.89 -0.39 10.74
CA ARG A 54 1.33 0.12 12.04
C ARG A 54 0.28 1.01 12.66
N ALA A 55 -0.04 0.76 13.92
CA ALA A 55 -0.94 1.61 14.68
C ALA A 55 -0.15 2.82 15.20
N LEU A 56 -0.64 4.02 14.89
CA LEU A 56 -0.03 5.27 15.36
C LEU A 56 -0.75 5.84 16.58
N GLY A 57 -1.89 5.24 16.94
CA GLY A 57 -2.72 5.68 18.06
C GLY A 57 -4.00 4.89 18.06
N LYS A 58 -4.96 5.30 18.87
CA LYS A 58 -6.20 4.53 19.07
C LYS A 58 -6.99 4.29 17.78
N ARG A 59 -6.93 5.23 16.82
CA ARG A 59 -7.69 5.12 15.57
C ARG A 59 -6.84 5.46 14.35
N ARG A 60 -5.54 5.64 14.54
CA ARG A 60 -4.64 6.01 13.45
C ARG A 60 -3.83 4.81 13.03
N VAL A 61 -3.88 4.52 11.75
CA VAL A 61 -3.13 3.43 11.16
C VAL A 61 -2.36 3.95 9.97
N ALA A 62 -1.11 3.57 9.87
CA ALA A 62 -0.28 3.86 8.70
C ALA A 62 0.20 2.55 8.09
N TYR A 63 0.47 2.59 6.80
CA TYR A 63 1.00 1.46 6.06
C TYR A 63 2.44 1.77 5.67
N VAL A 64 3.30 0.79 5.81
CA VAL A 64 4.74 0.94 5.57
C VAL A 64 5.18 -0.17 4.64
N ILE A 65 6.05 0.16 3.68
CA ILE A 65 6.62 -0.87 2.82
C ILE A 65 7.69 -1.64 3.61
N SER A 66 7.70 -2.96 3.47
CA SER A 66 8.72 -3.80 4.10
C SER A 66 9.97 -3.86 3.22
N ASN A 67 11.06 -4.42 3.77
CA ASN A 67 12.27 -4.67 2.99
C ASN A 67 11.98 -5.57 1.79
N LYS A 68 11.11 -6.56 1.99
CA LYS A 68 10.69 -7.46 0.91
C LYS A 68 9.95 -6.68 -0.19
N GLY A 69 9.09 -5.73 0.22
CA GLY A 69 8.39 -4.87 -0.73
C GLY A 69 9.33 -3.99 -1.53
N LEU A 70 10.34 -3.43 -0.88
CA LEU A 70 11.36 -2.63 -1.56
C LEU A 70 12.14 -3.46 -2.59
N THR A 71 12.42 -4.72 -2.25
CA THR A 71 13.12 -5.64 -3.15
C THR A 71 12.30 -5.91 -4.40
N VAL A 72 10.99 -6.04 -4.26
CA VAL A 72 10.08 -6.30 -5.39
C VAL A 72 10.09 -5.13 -6.39
N LEU A 73 10.29 -3.89 -5.89
CA LEU A 73 10.31 -2.69 -6.75
C LEU A 73 11.61 -2.50 -7.53
N LYS A 74 12.63 -3.23 -7.20
CA LYS A 74 13.92 -3.11 -7.90
C LYS A 74 13.93 -3.84 -9.24
#